data_4e014b3cae47df0ba71b38b1004744f7
#
_entry.id   4e014b3cae47df0ba71b38b1004744f7
#
_cell.length_a   1.000
_cell.length_b   1.000
_cell.length_c   1.000
_cell.angle_alpha   90.00
_cell.angle_beta   90.00
_cell.angle_gamma   90.00
#
_symmetry.space_group_name_H-M   'P 1'
#
loop_
_entity.id
_entity.type
_entity.pdbx_description
1 polymer ?
#
loop_
_entity_poly.entity_id
_entity_poly.type
_entity_poly.pdbx_seq_one_letter_code
_entity_poly.pdbx_strand_id
1 'polypeptide(L)'
;NYMNVIQLKEDKFREALRLSEYAFQYKVDEERLQQQLTKMKESHEIYGIMEGEDLAAKLHLIPFHIYIGKEKFKMGGVAGVATYPEYRRSGYVKELLQHSLQTMKKDGYTVSMLHPFAVSFYRKYGWELCANLLKCHISKSDLVMKKQVNGTVKRFNKEN
;
A
#
# COMPACT_ATOMS: atom_id res chain seq x y z
N ASN A 1 -2.27 28.46 2.76
CA ASN A 1 -2.89 27.55 3.72
C ASN A 1 -2.10 26.26 3.70
N TYR A 2 -1.44 25.94 4.82
CA TYR A 2 -0.85 24.61 5.00
C TYR A 2 -2.02 23.63 5.15
N MET A 3 -2.12 22.69 4.21
CA MET A 3 -3.06 21.59 4.32
C MET A 3 -2.64 20.72 5.51
N ASN A 4 -3.57 20.45 6.42
CA ASN A 4 -3.27 19.69 7.62
C ASN A 4 -3.39 18.20 7.32
N VAL A 5 -2.27 17.51 7.13
CA VAL A 5 -2.22 16.05 7.07
C VAL A 5 -2.28 15.51 8.50
N ILE A 6 -3.26 14.66 8.77
CA ILE A 6 -3.44 14.03 10.07
C ILE A 6 -3.26 12.52 9.97
N GLN A 7 -2.78 11.89 11.03
CA GLN A 7 -2.83 10.45 11.16
C GLN A 7 -4.23 10.02 11.60
N LEU A 8 -4.90 9.23 10.77
CA LEU A 8 -6.22 8.73 11.05
C LEU A 8 -6.18 7.70 12.19
N LYS A 9 -7.14 7.78 13.10
CA LYS A 9 -7.36 6.83 14.18
C LYS A 9 -8.44 5.81 13.80
N GLU A 10 -8.64 4.82 14.65
CA GLU A 10 -9.56 3.70 14.39
C GLU A 10 -11.00 4.13 14.06
N ASP A 11 -11.46 5.22 14.67
CA ASP A 11 -12.79 5.81 14.40
C ASP A 11 -12.97 6.26 12.94
N LYS A 12 -11.87 6.58 12.24
CA LYS A 12 -11.85 6.97 10.84
C LYS A 12 -11.51 5.85 9.85
N PHE A 13 -11.16 4.65 10.32
CA PHE A 13 -10.74 3.55 9.43
C PHE A 13 -11.86 3.06 8.53
N ARG A 14 -13.09 3.04 9.00
CA ARG A 14 -14.24 2.67 8.15
C ARG A 14 -14.45 3.67 7.01
N GLU A 15 -14.26 4.95 7.28
CA GLU A 15 -14.32 6.01 6.28
C GLU A 15 -13.16 5.90 5.27
N ALA A 16 -11.95 5.64 5.73
CA ALA A 16 -10.79 5.37 4.88
C ALA A 16 -11.01 4.15 3.98
N LEU A 17 -11.65 3.10 4.49
CA LEU A 17 -11.99 1.91 3.72
C LEU A 17 -13.04 2.22 2.64
N ARG A 18 -14.08 2.97 2.96
CA ARG A 18 -15.09 3.43 1.98
C ARG A 18 -14.46 4.22 0.82
N LEU A 19 -13.50 5.09 1.12
CA LEU A 19 -12.76 5.81 0.08
C LEU A 19 -11.94 4.85 -0.79
N SER A 20 -11.37 3.78 -0.21
CA SER A 20 -10.70 2.74 -0.99
C SER A 20 -11.67 1.98 -1.89
N GLU A 21 -12.81 1.55 -1.36
CA GLU A 21 -13.86 0.84 -2.12
C GLU A 21 -14.32 1.68 -3.31
N TYR A 22 -14.53 2.97 -3.08
CA TYR A 22 -14.90 3.91 -4.13
C TYR A 22 -13.81 4.06 -5.20
N ALA A 23 -12.57 4.34 -4.78
CA ALA A 23 -11.47 4.66 -5.69
C ALA A 23 -10.99 3.46 -6.51
N PHE A 24 -11.03 2.25 -5.92
CA PHE A 24 -10.52 1.03 -6.54
C PHE A 24 -11.62 0.07 -7.02
N GLN A 25 -12.90 0.50 -6.96
CA GLN A 25 -14.05 -0.21 -7.51
C GLN A 25 -14.20 -1.64 -6.99
N TYR A 26 -14.07 -1.83 -5.70
CA TYR A 26 -14.35 -3.09 -5.01
C TYR A 26 -15.28 -2.86 -3.81
N LYS A 27 -15.81 -3.93 -3.25
CA LYS A 27 -16.54 -3.90 -1.98
C LYS A 27 -15.95 -4.93 -1.03
N VAL A 28 -15.93 -4.58 0.24
CA VAL A 28 -15.55 -5.49 1.31
C VAL A 28 -16.82 -6.12 1.85
N ASP A 29 -16.89 -7.45 1.83
CA ASP A 29 -17.98 -8.19 2.45
C ASP A 29 -17.98 -7.98 3.97
N GLU A 30 -19.16 -7.93 4.59
CA GLU A 30 -19.29 -7.72 6.03
C GLU A 30 -18.48 -8.75 6.86
N GLU A 31 -18.40 -10.00 6.41
CA GLU A 31 -17.59 -11.04 7.05
C GLU A 31 -16.10 -10.70 7.07
N ARG A 32 -15.61 -9.97 6.06
CA ARG A 32 -14.19 -9.56 5.93
C ARG A 32 -13.92 -8.19 6.50
N LEU A 33 -14.96 -7.41 6.79
CA LEU A 33 -14.82 -6.03 7.24
C LEU A 33 -13.96 -5.95 8.51
N GLN A 34 -14.28 -6.75 9.53
CA GLN A 34 -13.52 -6.75 10.78
C GLN A 34 -12.06 -7.16 10.59
N GLN A 35 -11.82 -8.15 9.72
CA GLN A 35 -10.47 -8.57 9.39
C GLN A 35 -9.68 -7.44 8.69
N GLN A 36 -10.30 -6.71 7.79
CA GLN A 36 -9.68 -5.56 7.12
C GLN A 36 -9.36 -4.43 8.10
N LEU A 37 -10.30 -4.08 8.98
CA LEU A 37 -10.10 -3.04 10.00
C LEU A 37 -8.98 -3.43 10.99
N THR A 38 -8.95 -4.68 11.43
CA THR A 38 -7.87 -5.21 12.28
C THR A 38 -6.52 -5.11 11.59
N LYS A 39 -6.43 -5.52 10.32
CA LYS A 39 -5.20 -5.41 9.53
C LYS A 39 -4.74 -3.96 9.39
N MET A 40 -5.66 -3.03 9.16
CA MET A 40 -5.34 -1.60 9.09
C MET A 40 -4.76 -1.10 10.41
N LYS A 41 -5.35 -1.51 11.53
CA LYS A 41 -4.87 -1.16 12.88
C LYS A 41 -3.47 -1.72 13.18
N GLU A 42 -3.21 -2.97 12.83
CA GLU A 42 -1.99 -3.68 13.20
C GLU A 42 -0.79 -3.36 12.31
N SER A 43 -1.02 -3.02 11.05
CA SER A 43 0.04 -2.96 10.04
C SER A 43 0.06 -1.72 9.17
N HIS A 44 -0.86 -0.78 9.33
CA HIS A 44 -0.88 0.43 8.51
C HIS A 44 -0.82 1.69 9.37
N GLU A 45 -0.02 2.66 8.93
CA GLU A 45 -0.17 4.05 9.32
C GLU A 45 -0.99 4.74 8.23
N ILE A 46 -2.12 5.32 8.59
CA ILE A 46 -3.02 5.93 7.61
C ILE A 46 -3.03 7.43 7.81
N TYR A 47 -2.68 8.16 6.78
CA TYR A 47 -2.68 9.61 6.77
C TYR A 47 -3.83 10.11 5.92
N GLY A 48 -4.50 11.17 6.37
CA GLY A 48 -5.64 11.77 5.68
C GLY A 48 -5.62 13.28 5.70
N ILE A 49 -6.39 13.87 4.80
CA ILE A 49 -6.74 15.29 4.78
C ILE A 49 -8.25 15.38 4.90
N MET A 50 -8.70 16.16 5.89
CA MET A 50 -10.11 16.40 6.15
C MET A 50 -10.55 17.71 5.53
N GLU A 51 -11.76 17.73 4.97
CA GLU A 51 -12.49 18.94 4.60
C GLU A 51 -13.75 19.01 5.45
N GLY A 52 -13.70 19.86 6.49
CA GLY A 52 -14.71 19.81 7.53
C GLY A 52 -14.69 18.47 8.27
N GLU A 53 -15.80 17.74 8.24
CA GLU A 53 -15.93 16.42 8.86
C GLU A 53 -15.63 15.27 7.88
N ASP A 54 -15.51 15.56 6.57
CA ASP A 54 -15.33 14.57 5.51
C ASP A 54 -13.86 14.26 5.25
N LEU A 55 -13.55 12.99 5.05
CA LEU A 55 -12.25 12.56 4.59
C LEU A 55 -12.10 12.82 3.08
N ALA A 56 -11.36 13.85 2.71
CA ALA A 56 -11.18 14.25 1.31
C ALA A 56 -10.18 13.37 0.56
N ALA A 57 -9.07 13.02 1.21
CA ALA A 57 -8.00 12.21 0.62
C ALA A 57 -7.26 11.42 1.71
N LYS A 58 -6.67 10.31 1.30
CA LYS A 58 -5.88 9.48 2.20
C LYS A 58 -4.73 8.75 1.51
N LEU A 59 -3.80 8.26 2.34
CA LEU A 59 -2.67 7.42 1.95
C LEU A 59 -2.39 6.43 3.09
N HIS A 60 -2.00 5.20 2.75
CA HIS A 60 -1.49 4.22 3.70
C HIS A 60 0.03 4.12 3.57
N LEU A 61 0.72 4.22 4.70
CA LEU A 61 2.12 3.86 4.84
C LEU A 61 2.18 2.52 5.56
N ILE A 62 2.78 1.53 4.92
CA ILE A 62 2.87 0.17 5.43
C ILE A 62 4.34 -0.14 5.70
N PRO A 63 4.71 -0.40 6.96
CA PRO A 63 6.09 -0.75 7.30
C PRO A 63 6.43 -2.17 6.84
N PHE A 64 7.48 -2.27 6.05
CA PHE A 64 8.06 -3.52 5.59
C PHE A 64 9.56 -3.57 5.86
N HIS A 65 10.12 -4.75 5.67
CA HIS A 65 11.56 -4.94 5.53
C HIS A 65 11.84 -5.60 4.19
N ILE A 66 12.92 -5.17 3.54
CA ILE A 66 13.41 -5.79 2.31
C ILE A 66 14.88 -6.17 2.49
N TYR A 67 15.30 -7.17 1.72
CA TYR A 67 16.70 -7.54 1.61
C TYR A 67 17.28 -7.02 0.29
N ILE A 68 18.41 -6.33 0.36
CA ILE A 68 19.22 -5.95 -0.78
C ILE A 68 20.56 -6.64 -0.59
N GLY A 69 20.81 -7.66 -1.39
CA GLY A 69 21.89 -8.59 -1.12
C GLY A 69 21.65 -9.35 0.20
N LYS A 70 22.56 -9.21 1.16
CA LYS A 70 22.46 -9.84 2.48
C LYS A 70 21.97 -8.89 3.58
N GLU A 71 21.85 -7.62 3.26
CA GLU A 71 21.50 -6.57 4.22
C GLU A 71 19.97 -6.35 4.26
N LYS A 72 19.46 -6.16 5.47
CA LYS A 72 18.03 -5.92 5.74
C LYS A 72 17.78 -4.43 5.91
N PHE A 73 16.85 -3.89 5.11
CA PHE A 73 16.49 -2.47 5.14
C PHE A 73 15.03 -2.27 5.52
N LYS A 74 14.75 -1.20 6.26
CA LYS A 74 13.39 -0.76 6.54
C LYS A 74 12.82 -0.08 5.30
N MET A 75 11.68 -0.56 4.81
CA MET A 75 11.03 -0.09 3.59
C MET A 75 9.61 0.39 3.88
N GLY A 76 9.27 1.60 3.42
CA GLY A 76 7.93 2.14 3.50
C GLY A 76 7.13 1.83 2.24
N GLY A 77 6.12 0.99 2.36
CA GLY A 77 5.17 0.72 1.28
C GLY A 77 4.08 1.79 1.24
N VAL A 78 4.03 2.58 0.16
CA VAL A 78 2.95 3.54 -0.06
C VAL A 78 1.82 2.85 -0.81
N ALA A 79 0.62 2.85 -0.22
CA ALA A 79 -0.54 2.16 -0.77
C ALA A 79 -1.83 2.97 -0.56
N GLY A 80 -2.90 2.55 -1.20
CA GLY A 80 -4.25 3.07 -0.96
C GLY A 80 -4.38 4.58 -1.13
N VAL A 81 -3.56 5.20 -1.99
CA VAL A 81 -3.64 6.64 -2.29
C VAL A 81 -4.94 6.92 -3.01
N ALA A 82 -5.82 7.67 -2.38
CA ALA A 82 -7.15 7.94 -2.92
C ALA A 82 -7.64 9.33 -2.55
N THR A 83 -8.45 9.92 -3.45
CA THR A 83 -9.10 11.22 -3.26
C THR A 83 -10.50 11.14 -3.87
N TYR A 84 -11.51 11.63 -3.17
CA TYR A 84 -12.85 11.77 -3.76
C TYR A 84 -12.83 12.74 -4.94
N PRO A 85 -13.67 12.53 -5.97
CA PRO A 85 -13.64 13.31 -7.22
C PRO A 85 -13.75 14.81 -7.01
N GLU A 86 -14.63 15.25 -6.11
CA GLU A 86 -14.91 16.64 -5.78
C GLU A 86 -13.70 17.37 -5.20
N TYR A 87 -12.78 16.62 -4.58
CA TYR A 87 -11.56 17.14 -3.95
C TYR A 87 -10.29 16.96 -4.82
N ARG A 88 -10.44 16.43 -6.04
CA ARG A 88 -9.31 16.28 -6.95
C ARG A 88 -8.77 17.63 -7.41
N ARG A 89 -7.49 17.65 -7.82
CA ARG A 89 -6.74 18.83 -8.26
C ARG A 89 -6.50 19.89 -7.20
N SER A 90 -6.83 19.62 -5.94
CA SER A 90 -6.55 20.50 -4.78
C SER A 90 -5.14 20.30 -4.19
N GLY A 91 -4.33 19.42 -4.74
CA GLY A 91 -2.96 19.16 -4.27
C GLY A 91 -2.84 18.17 -3.11
N TYR A 92 -3.93 17.57 -2.64
CA TYR A 92 -3.95 16.71 -1.45
C TYR A 92 -3.02 15.50 -1.55
N VAL A 93 -2.96 14.84 -2.70
CA VAL A 93 -2.05 13.70 -2.90
C VAL A 93 -0.59 14.15 -2.81
N LYS A 94 -0.26 15.34 -3.31
CA LYS A 94 1.09 15.92 -3.16
C LYS A 94 1.46 16.07 -1.68
N GLU A 95 0.58 16.69 -0.89
CA GLU A 95 0.82 16.91 0.55
C GLU A 95 0.95 15.58 1.31
N LEU A 96 0.08 14.61 1.01
CA LEU A 96 0.14 13.26 1.61
C LEU A 96 1.46 12.54 1.28
N LEU A 97 1.91 12.60 0.02
CA LEU A 97 3.17 11.98 -0.40
C LEU A 97 4.38 12.67 0.24
N GLN A 98 4.40 14.00 0.29
CA GLN A 98 5.46 14.75 0.95
C GLN A 98 5.52 14.46 2.45
N HIS A 99 4.36 14.43 3.10
CA HIS A 99 4.25 14.07 4.53
C HIS A 99 4.78 12.65 4.76
N SER A 100 4.37 11.67 3.94
CA SER A 100 4.83 10.30 4.09
C SER A 100 6.35 10.14 3.91
N LEU A 101 6.94 10.86 2.95
CA LEU A 101 8.40 10.88 2.75
C LEU A 101 9.14 11.49 3.94
N GLN A 102 8.61 12.57 4.52
CA GLN A 102 9.19 13.19 5.71
C GLN A 102 9.10 12.26 6.93
N THR A 103 7.94 11.61 7.12
CA THR A 103 7.73 10.61 8.18
C THR A 103 8.71 9.45 8.01
N MET A 104 8.78 8.87 6.82
CA MET A 104 9.72 7.78 6.53
C MET A 104 11.17 8.17 6.82
N LYS A 105 11.59 9.38 6.41
CA LYS A 105 12.95 9.87 6.69
C LYS A 105 13.20 9.99 8.19
N LYS A 106 12.26 10.56 8.95
CA LYS A 106 12.34 10.71 10.41
C LYS A 106 12.42 9.36 11.11
N ASP A 107 11.66 8.37 10.63
CA ASP A 107 11.54 7.05 11.27
C ASP A 107 12.57 6.03 10.75
N GLY A 108 13.56 6.50 9.97
CA GLY A 108 14.71 5.70 9.53
C GLY A 108 14.39 4.70 8.43
N TYR A 109 13.38 4.95 7.61
CA TYR A 109 13.16 4.17 6.41
C TYR A 109 14.23 4.52 5.37
N THR A 110 14.83 3.50 4.78
CA THR A 110 15.89 3.66 3.77
C THR A 110 15.35 3.64 2.36
N VAL A 111 14.28 2.88 2.15
CA VAL A 111 13.66 2.66 0.84
C VAL A 111 12.16 2.86 0.93
N SER A 112 11.55 3.33 -0.15
CA SER A 112 10.09 3.37 -0.30
C SER A 112 9.69 2.72 -1.62
N MET A 113 8.63 1.94 -1.59
CA MET A 113 8.06 1.29 -2.77
C MET A 113 6.57 1.51 -2.87
N LEU A 114 6.05 1.52 -4.08
CA LEU A 114 4.63 1.57 -4.37
C LEU A 114 4.31 0.88 -5.71
N HIS A 115 3.05 0.52 -5.89
CA HIS A 115 2.54 0.07 -7.18
C HIS A 115 1.87 1.25 -7.90
N PRO A 116 2.46 1.79 -8.97
CA PRO A 116 1.98 3.01 -9.58
C PRO A 116 0.72 2.80 -10.43
N PHE A 117 -0.26 3.70 -10.33
CA PHE A 117 -1.31 3.82 -11.34
C PHE A 117 -0.79 4.55 -12.60
N ALA A 118 0.18 5.46 -12.41
CA ALA A 118 0.90 6.16 -13.48
C ALA A 118 2.33 6.45 -13.05
N VAL A 119 3.30 5.89 -13.75
CA VAL A 119 4.74 6.06 -13.43
C VAL A 119 5.13 7.52 -13.47
N SER A 120 4.71 8.27 -14.48
CA SER A 120 5.01 9.70 -14.64
C SER A 120 4.53 10.57 -13.48
N PHE A 121 3.45 10.16 -12.82
CA PHE A 121 2.94 10.87 -11.64
C PHE A 121 3.88 10.72 -10.44
N TYR A 122 4.26 9.50 -10.09
CA TYR A 122 5.10 9.22 -8.92
C TYR A 122 6.58 9.61 -9.14
N ARG A 123 7.04 9.59 -10.40
CA ARG A 123 8.39 10.06 -10.77
C ARG A 123 8.65 11.50 -10.34
N LYS A 124 7.63 12.36 -10.32
CA LYS A 124 7.71 13.75 -9.83
C LYS A 124 8.09 13.86 -8.36
N TYR A 125 7.87 12.78 -7.59
CA TYR A 125 8.17 12.72 -6.15
C TYR A 125 9.37 11.84 -5.82
N GLY A 126 10.08 11.34 -6.84
CA GLY A 126 11.32 10.59 -6.66
C GLY A 126 11.19 9.06 -6.73
N TRP A 127 9.99 8.51 -6.94
CA TRP A 127 9.85 7.08 -7.23
C TRP A 127 10.20 6.78 -8.67
N GLU A 128 10.92 5.69 -8.89
CA GLU A 128 11.30 5.20 -10.22
C GLU A 128 11.01 3.72 -10.34
N LEU A 129 10.88 3.24 -11.57
CA LEU A 129 10.70 1.82 -11.84
C LEU A 129 11.92 1.03 -11.35
N CYS A 130 11.67 0.06 -10.46
CA CYS A 130 12.72 -0.82 -9.92
C CYS A 130 12.50 -2.29 -10.26
N ALA A 131 11.30 -2.70 -10.62
CA ALA A 131 10.96 -4.08 -10.95
C ALA A 131 9.76 -4.16 -11.90
N ASN A 132 9.72 -5.23 -12.68
CA ASN A 132 8.58 -5.59 -13.52
C ASN A 132 7.89 -6.84 -12.97
N LEU A 133 6.57 -6.87 -13.05
CA LEU A 133 5.78 -8.06 -12.75
C LEU A 133 5.59 -8.88 -14.04
N LEU A 134 6.17 -10.09 -14.08
CA LEU A 134 5.92 -11.04 -15.14
C LEU A 134 4.76 -11.96 -14.75
N LYS A 135 3.68 -11.95 -15.52
CA LYS A 135 2.56 -12.90 -15.38
C LYS A 135 2.69 -13.96 -16.48
N CYS A 136 2.87 -15.21 -16.08
CA CYS A 136 2.90 -16.35 -17.00
C CYS A 136 1.58 -17.13 -16.86
N HIS A 137 0.89 -17.35 -17.97
CA HIS A 137 -0.26 -18.24 -18.05
C HIS A 137 0.17 -19.53 -18.74
N ILE A 138 0.07 -20.65 -18.02
CA ILE A 138 0.43 -21.97 -18.53
C ILE A 138 -0.83 -22.82 -18.51
N SER A 139 -1.22 -23.33 -19.67
CA SER A 139 -2.35 -24.27 -19.77
C SER A 139 -1.99 -25.58 -19.09
N LYS A 140 -3.00 -26.27 -18.54
CA LYS A 140 -2.77 -27.57 -17.89
C LYS A 140 -2.13 -28.59 -18.84
N SER A 141 -2.45 -28.53 -20.14
CA SER A 141 -1.85 -29.35 -21.20
C SER A 141 -0.36 -29.11 -21.40
N ASP A 142 0.13 -27.91 -21.04
CA ASP A 142 1.51 -27.49 -21.27
C ASP A 142 2.39 -27.70 -20.03
N LEU A 143 1.81 -28.26 -18.97
CA LEU A 143 2.55 -28.61 -17.75
C LEU A 143 3.40 -29.87 -18.01
N VAL A 144 4.70 -29.68 -18.18
CA VAL A 144 5.67 -30.76 -18.25
C VAL A 144 6.13 -31.13 -16.85
N MET A 145 5.65 -32.26 -16.34
CA MET A 145 6.11 -32.80 -15.05
C MET A 145 7.46 -33.49 -15.19
N LYS A 146 8.48 -32.95 -14.54
CA LYS A 146 9.76 -33.66 -14.42
C LYS A 146 9.58 -34.90 -13.54
N LYS A 147 10.00 -36.06 -14.02
CA LYS A 147 9.89 -37.35 -13.30
C LYS A 147 10.80 -37.44 -12.08
N GLN A 148 11.89 -36.69 -12.06
CA GLN A 148 12.80 -36.60 -10.91
C GLN A 148 13.24 -35.17 -10.70
N VAL A 149 13.12 -34.68 -9.46
CA VAL A 149 13.66 -33.42 -8.99
C VAL A 149 14.41 -33.67 -7.69
N ASN A 150 15.59 -33.09 -7.58
CA ASN A 150 16.34 -33.12 -6.34
C ASN A 150 15.73 -32.07 -5.39
N GLY A 151 15.19 -32.53 -4.28
CA GLY A 151 14.57 -31.65 -3.30
C GLY A 151 13.62 -32.39 -2.37
N THR A 152 13.20 -31.72 -1.32
CA THR A 152 12.23 -32.24 -0.35
C THR A 152 11.03 -31.33 -0.31
N VAL A 153 9.83 -31.89 -0.46
CA VAL A 153 8.58 -31.16 -0.25
C VAL A 153 8.17 -31.27 1.22
N LYS A 154 8.04 -30.15 1.90
CA LYS A 154 7.58 -30.07 3.27
C LYS A 154 6.30 -29.24 3.33
N ARG A 155 5.36 -29.66 4.18
CA ARG A 155 4.19 -28.85 4.49
C ARG A 155 4.58 -27.83 5.55
N PHE A 156 4.37 -26.56 5.24
CA PHE A 156 4.47 -25.49 6.24
C PHE A 156 3.09 -25.21 6.84
N ASN A 157 3.08 -24.93 8.13
CA ASN A 157 1.95 -24.38 8.85
C ASN A 157 2.38 -23.04 9.48
N LYS A 158 1.47 -22.36 10.21
CA LYS A 158 1.77 -21.03 10.80
C LYS A 158 2.82 -21.06 11.91
N GLU A 159 3.20 -22.24 12.38
CA GLU A 159 4.10 -22.43 13.53
C GLU A 159 5.53 -22.81 13.10
N ASN A 160 5.76 -23.01 11.77
CA ASN A 160 7.06 -23.38 11.21
C ASN A 160 7.62 -22.30 10.28
#